data_ce1876bc7ae402de5a54f9cb0266134a
#
_entry.id   ce1876bc7ae402de5a54f9cb0266134a
#
_cell.length_a   1.000
_cell.length_b   1.000
_cell.length_c   1.000
_cell.angle_alpha   90.00
_cell.angle_beta   90.00
_cell.angle_gamma   90.00
#
_symmetry.space_group_name_H-M   'P 1'
#
loop_
_entity.id
_entity.type
_entity.pdbx_description
1 polymer ?
#
loop_
_entity_poly.entity_id
_entity_poly.type
_entity_poly.pdbx_seq_one_letter_code
_entity_poly.pdbx_strand_id
1 'polypeptide(L)'
;MMMKRTIHDEGHFRKFLVVVDDTEECDRAVTYATYRAAATGGALVMMVAVELEHFNHWLGVKEIMLAEAHEAAQERLAQFKERVDEIAPIPTECVVREGKVAEQITALIEEDKDIGILVLAAAVGSKEGPGPLVASISSQSGKASFPLPVTIVPGDLSDADIMAIC
;
A
#
# COMPACT_ATOMS: atom_id res chain seq x y z
N MET A 1 1.17 2.24 22.72
CA MET A 1 -0.14 2.93 22.83
C MET A 1 -0.55 3.38 21.44
N MET A 2 -1.71 2.97 20.99
CA MET A 2 -2.23 3.37 19.69
C MET A 2 -2.59 4.85 19.72
N MET A 3 -2.01 5.66 18.82
CA MET A 3 -2.43 7.05 18.68
C MET A 3 -3.88 7.13 18.21
N LYS A 4 -4.65 8.03 18.81
CA LYS A 4 -6.05 8.24 18.45
C LYS A 4 -6.16 8.57 16.96
N ARG A 5 -6.99 7.81 16.24
CA ARG A 5 -7.31 8.08 14.83
C ARG A 5 -8.32 9.20 14.73
N THR A 6 -8.28 9.96 13.64
CA THR A 6 -9.14 11.12 13.37
C THR A 6 -10.27 10.83 12.37
N ILE A 7 -10.44 9.59 11.97
CA ILE A 7 -11.37 9.13 10.93
C ILE A 7 -12.81 9.62 11.12
N HIS A 8 -13.25 9.76 12.36
CA HIS A 8 -14.61 10.18 12.71
C HIS A 8 -14.71 11.66 13.11
N ASP A 9 -13.62 12.41 13.01
CA ASP A 9 -13.64 13.84 13.29
C ASP A 9 -14.27 14.60 12.10
N GLU A 10 -14.81 15.78 12.33
CA GLU A 10 -15.45 16.58 11.29
C GLU A 10 -14.48 16.92 10.15
N GLY A 11 -14.88 16.63 8.91
CA GLY A 11 -14.05 16.85 7.72
C GLY A 11 -13.03 15.74 7.45
N HIS A 12 -12.99 14.69 8.27
CA HIS A 12 -12.12 13.54 8.10
C HIS A 12 -12.90 12.32 7.59
N PHE A 13 -12.19 11.40 6.94
CA PHE A 13 -12.76 10.14 6.46
C PHE A 13 -11.68 9.06 6.44
N ARG A 14 -12.11 7.80 6.49
CA ARG A 14 -11.18 6.65 6.52
C ARG A 14 -10.37 6.58 5.23
N LYS A 15 -9.05 6.45 5.37
CA LYS A 15 -8.14 6.15 4.28
C LYS A 15 -7.69 4.70 4.34
N PHE A 16 -7.69 4.05 3.19
CA PHE A 16 -7.12 2.73 2.98
C PHE A 16 -5.70 2.90 2.43
N LEU A 17 -4.71 2.39 3.14
CA LEU A 17 -3.33 2.40 2.69
C LEU A 17 -3.03 1.14 1.89
N VAL A 18 -2.55 1.30 0.67
CA VAL A 18 -2.08 0.21 -0.19
C VAL A 18 -0.60 0.43 -0.52
N VAL A 19 0.20 -0.60 -0.33
CA VAL A 19 1.59 -0.59 -0.80
C VAL A 19 1.61 -1.08 -2.25
N VAL A 20 2.13 -0.24 -3.13
CA VAL A 20 2.24 -0.54 -4.56
C VAL A 20 3.66 -1.02 -4.86
N ASP A 21 3.77 -2.17 -5.48
CA ASP A 21 5.01 -2.78 -5.93
C ASP A 21 4.90 -3.31 -7.37
N ASP A 22 5.89 -4.08 -7.82
CA ASP A 22 5.94 -4.65 -9.15
C ASP A 22 5.39 -6.08 -9.24
N THR A 23 4.76 -6.57 -8.19
CA THR A 23 4.17 -7.91 -8.20
C THR A 23 2.84 -7.96 -8.98
N GLU A 24 2.53 -9.12 -9.54
CA GLU A 24 1.27 -9.31 -10.29
C GLU A 24 0.03 -9.15 -9.39
N GLU A 25 0.13 -9.61 -8.14
CA GLU A 25 -0.96 -9.54 -7.17
C GLU A 25 -1.27 -8.14 -6.66
N CYS A 26 -0.37 -7.18 -6.84
CA CYS A 26 -0.55 -5.80 -6.37
C CYS A 26 -1.86 -5.17 -6.87
N ASP A 27 -2.23 -5.41 -8.12
CA ASP A 27 -3.50 -4.92 -8.69
C ASP A 27 -4.71 -5.39 -7.87
N ARG A 28 -4.66 -6.58 -7.29
CA ARG A 28 -5.76 -7.10 -6.48
C ARG A 28 -5.96 -6.31 -5.19
N ALA A 29 -4.88 -5.90 -4.56
CA ALA A 29 -4.95 -5.02 -3.38
C ALA A 29 -5.52 -3.65 -3.73
N VAL A 30 -5.05 -3.03 -4.81
CA VAL A 30 -5.53 -1.72 -5.27
C VAL A 30 -7.01 -1.80 -5.66
N THR A 31 -7.41 -2.81 -6.42
CA THR A 31 -8.79 -3.01 -6.83
C THR A 31 -9.72 -3.19 -5.63
N TYR A 32 -9.36 -4.07 -4.70
CA TYR A 32 -10.13 -4.28 -3.47
C TYR A 32 -10.27 -3.01 -2.63
N ALA A 33 -9.15 -2.33 -2.37
CA ALA A 33 -9.15 -1.11 -1.57
C ALA A 33 -10.00 0.00 -2.21
N THR A 34 -9.98 0.11 -3.54
CA THR A 34 -10.78 1.08 -4.28
C THR A 34 -12.27 0.81 -4.12
N TYR A 35 -12.72 -0.43 -4.31
CA TYR A 35 -14.13 -0.79 -4.12
C TYR A 35 -14.58 -0.59 -2.67
N ARG A 36 -13.74 -0.95 -1.71
CA ARG A 36 -14.07 -0.74 -0.28
C ARG A 36 -14.13 0.74 0.09
N ALA A 37 -13.19 1.54 -0.38
CA ALA A 37 -13.23 2.99 -0.15
C ALA A 37 -14.48 3.61 -0.78
N ALA A 38 -14.83 3.23 -2.01
CA ALA A 38 -16.05 3.70 -2.67
C ALA A 38 -17.31 3.32 -1.91
N ALA A 39 -17.41 2.08 -1.42
CA ALA A 39 -18.57 1.58 -0.68
C ALA A 39 -18.74 2.22 0.71
N THR A 40 -17.67 2.72 1.31
CA THR A 40 -17.67 3.26 2.68
C THR A 40 -17.48 4.77 2.75
N GLY A 41 -17.46 5.48 1.62
CA GLY A 41 -17.22 6.91 1.59
C GLY A 41 -15.81 7.32 2.02
N GLY A 42 -14.85 6.42 1.83
CA GLY A 42 -13.46 6.62 2.21
C GLY A 42 -12.57 7.13 1.07
N ALA A 43 -11.28 7.11 1.33
CA ALA A 43 -10.23 7.50 0.38
C ALA A 43 -9.12 6.45 0.31
N LEU A 44 -8.23 6.62 -0.66
CA LEU A 44 -7.12 5.72 -0.90
C LEU A 44 -5.80 6.48 -0.76
N VAL A 45 -4.82 5.84 -0.12
CA VAL A 45 -3.42 6.25 -0.14
C VAL A 45 -2.61 5.12 -0.76
N MET A 46 -1.97 5.38 -1.88
CA MET A 46 -1.06 4.44 -2.51
C MET A 46 0.38 4.86 -2.24
N MET A 47 1.19 3.96 -1.73
CA MET A 47 2.58 4.20 -1.39
C MET A 47 3.52 3.28 -2.15
N VAL A 48 4.56 3.84 -2.76
CA VAL A 48 5.74 3.10 -3.21
C VAL A 48 6.90 3.42 -2.29
N ALA A 49 7.58 2.41 -1.78
CA ALA A 49 8.82 2.57 -1.05
C ALA A 49 10.02 2.25 -1.95
N VAL A 50 10.94 3.19 -2.04
CA VAL A 50 12.21 3.02 -2.75
C VAL A 50 13.27 2.66 -1.73
N GLU A 51 13.76 1.42 -1.78
CA GLU A 51 14.78 0.95 -0.84
C GLU A 51 16.18 1.34 -1.30
N LEU A 52 16.87 2.10 -0.47
CA LEU A 52 18.20 2.65 -0.78
C LEU A 52 19.33 1.61 -0.71
N GLU A 53 19.14 0.53 0.00
CA GLU A 53 20.16 -0.51 0.21
C GLU A 53 20.58 -1.21 -1.08
N HIS A 54 19.73 -1.19 -2.09
CA HIS A 54 20.03 -1.76 -3.41
C HIS A 54 20.99 -0.91 -4.25
N PHE A 55 21.36 0.30 -3.80
CA PHE A 55 22.12 1.28 -4.56
C PHE A 55 23.53 1.56 -4.00
N ASN A 56 24.11 0.65 -3.24
CA ASN A 56 25.28 0.91 -2.39
C ASN A 56 26.65 0.97 -3.10
N HIS A 57 26.74 1.03 -4.43
CA HIS A 57 28.03 0.75 -5.08
C HIS A 57 28.89 1.98 -5.47
N TRP A 58 28.33 3.13 -5.80
CA TRP A 58 29.08 4.32 -6.23
C TRP A 58 28.26 5.60 -6.02
N LEU A 59 28.80 6.63 -5.36
CA LEU A 59 28.06 7.84 -5.01
C LEU A 59 27.40 8.54 -6.21
N GLY A 60 28.07 8.67 -7.35
CA GLY A 60 27.50 9.30 -8.54
C GLY A 60 26.45 8.43 -9.25
N VAL A 61 26.64 7.12 -9.25
CA VAL A 61 25.69 6.14 -9.80
C VAL A 61 24.45 6.01 -8.90
N LYS A 62 24.64 6.11 -7.58
CA LYS A 62 23.55 6.08 -6.61
C LYS A 62 22.53 7.18 -6.85
N GLU A 63 22.95 8.42 -7.08
CA GLU A 63 22.05 9.54 -7.35
C GLU A 63 21.23 9.35 -8.63
N ILE A 64 21.84 8.84 -9.70
CA ILE A 64 21.17 8.53 -10.96
C ILE A 64 20.16 7.39 -10.78
N MET A 65 20.57 6.32 -10.13
CA MET A 65 19.70 5.17 -9.88
C MET A 65 18.52 5.53 -8.97
N LEU A 66 18.76 6.38 -7.97
CA LEU A 66 17.69 6.88 -7.10
C LEU A 66 16.68 7.74 -7.88
N ALA A 67 17.16 8.63 -8.74
CA ALA A 67 16.29 9.44 -9.59
C ALA A 67 15.45 8.58 -10.55
N GLU A 68 16.07 7.57 -11.16
CA GLU A 68 15.35 6.60 -12.02
C GLU A 68 14.32 5.79 -11.23
N ALA A 69 14.66 5.37 -10.01
CA ALA A 69 13.75 4.63 -9.14
C ALA A 69 12.55 5.49 -8.70
N HIS A 70 12.77 6.77 -8.41
CA HIS A 70 11.69 7.71 -8.13
C HIS A 70 10.78 7.93 -9.33
N GLU A 71 11.35 8.10 -10.51
CA GLU A 71 10.59 8.26 -11.75
C GLU A 71 9.74 7.00 -12.03
N ALA A 72 10.32 5.82 -11.91
CA ALA A 72 9.61 4.54 -12.06
C ALA A 72 8.49 4.37 -11.02
N ALA A 73 8.72 4.81 -9.77
CA ALA A 73 7.71 4.78 -8.72
C ALA A 73 6.53 5.71 -9.03
N GLN A 74 6.80 6.93 -9.47
CA GLN A 74 5.78 7.89 -9.86
C GLN A 74 4.97 7.40 -11.07
N GLU A 75 5.62 6.83 -12.06
CA GLU A 75 4.97 6.25 -13.24
C GLU A 75 4.05 5.08 -12.87
N ARG A 76 4.50 4.20 -11.99
CA ARG A 76 3.69 3.09 -11.46
C ARG A 76 2.47 3.60 -10.70
N LEU A 77 2.65 4.58 -9.82
CA LEU A 77 1.54 5.22 -9.10
C LEU A 77 0.53 5.87 -10.06
N ALA A 78 1.00 6.51 -11.11
CA ALA A 78 0.14 7.10 -12.14
C ALA A 78 -0.70 6.04 -12.85
N GLN A 79 -0.11 4.91 -13.22
CA GLN A 79 -0.83 3.78 -13.84
C GLN A 79 -1.91 3.22 -12.91
N PHE A 80 -1.60 3.00 -11.64
CA PHE A 80 -2.60 2.55 -10.67
C PHE A 80 -3.65 3.61 -10.36
N LYS A 81 -3.29 4.89 -10.39
CA LYS A 81 -4.27 5.98 -10.24
C LYS A 81 -5.30 5.96 -11.39
N GLU A 82 -4.87 5.72 -12.62
CA GLU A 82 -5.79 5.53 -13.75
C GLU A 82 -6.72 4.34 -13.51
N ARG A 83 -6.19 3.22 -13.01
CA ARG A 83 -6.97 2.04 -12.64
C ARG A 83 -8.00 2.36 -11.57
N VAL A 84 -7.64 3.13 -10.55
CA VAL A 84 -8.56 3.59 -9.49
C VAL A 84 -9.68 4.43 -10.08
N ASP A 85 -9.35 5.39 -10.92
CA ASP A 85 -10.32 6.30 -11.55
C ASP A 85 -11.31 5.57 -12.48
N GLU A 86 -10.88 4.48 -13.13
CA GLU A 86 -11.76 3.60 -13.92
C GLU A 86 -12.79 2.88 -13.04
N ILE A 87 -12.44 2.55 -11.79
CA ILE A 87 -13.33 1.85 -10.86
C ILE A 87 -14.30 2.83 -10.20
N ALA A 88 -13.79 3.90 -9.60
CA ALA A 88 -14.59 4.86 -8.86
C ALA A 88 -13.89 6.20 -8.67
N PRO A 89 -14.64 7.33 -8.66
CA PRO A 89 -14.07 8.66 -8.45
C PRO A 89 -13.86 8.93 -6.95
N ILE A 90 -12.92 8.25 -6.33
CA ILE A 90 -12.58 8.44 -4.89
C ILE A 90 -11.35 9.33 -4.73
N PRO A 91 -11.23 10.06 -3.61
CA PRO A 91 -10.01 10.78 -3.29
C PRO A 91 -8.83 9.80 -3.18
N THR A 92 -7.74 10.09 -3.88
CA THR A 92 -6.57 9.21 -3.94
C THR A 92 -5.29 10.03 -3.80
N GLU A 93 -4.48 9.67 -2.82
CA GLU A 93 -3.15 10.23 -2.61
C GLU A 93 -2.10 9.23 -3.10
N CYS A 94 -1.06 9.74 -3.78
CA CYS A 94 0.08 8.95 -4.24
C CYS A 94 1.33 9.43 -3.51
N VAL A 95 2.05 8.53 -2.86
CA VAL A 95 3.20 8.84 -2.01
C VAL A 95 4.39 7.98 -2.39
N VAL A 96 5.54 8.59 -2.62
CA VAL A 96 6.82 7.90 -2.76
C VAL A 96 7.64 8.15 -1.51
N ARG A 97 8.12 7.08 -0.88
CA ARG A 97 8.95 7.12 0.31
C ARG A 97 10.29 6.43 0.06
N GLU A 98 11.34 6.93 0.67
CA GLU A 98 12.66 6.31 0.64
C GLU A 98 12.92 5.56 1.94
N GLY A 99 13.34 4.30 1.84
CA GLY A 99 13.65 3.45 2.97
C GLY A 99 12.99 2.08 2.91
N LYS A 100 13.12 1.31 3.97
CA LYS A 100 12.52 -0.02 4.08
C LYS A 100 11.00 0.07 4.10
N VAL A 101 10.34 -0.76 3.32
CA VAL A 101 8.88 -0.74 3.16
C VAL A 101 8.15 -0.76 4.50
N ALA A 102 8.49 -1.70 5.39
CA ALA A 102 7.82 -1.85 6.68
C ALA A 102 7.97 -0.61 7.58
N GLU A 103 9.14 0.01 7.57
CA GLU A 103 9.41 1.24 8.33
C GLU A 103 8.62 2.42 7.76
N GLN A 104 8.53 2.53 6.44
CA GLN A 104 7.79 3.61 5.77
C GLN A 104 6.28 3.47 5.94
N ILE A 105 5.76 2.24 5.95
CA ILE A 105 4.36 1.99 6.30
C ILE A 105 4.04 2.51 7.70
N THR A 106 4.85 2.14 8.68
CA THR A 106 4.67 2.56 10.08
C THR A 106 4.76 4.09 10.20
N ALA A 107 5.76 4.71 9.58
CA ALA A 107 5.93 6.16 9.59
C ALA A 107 4.72 6.89 8.99
N LEU A 108 4.23 6.44 7.85
CA LEU A 108 3.07 7.04 7.19
C LEU A 108 1.79 6.90 8.02
N ILE A 109 1.59 5.76 8.66
CA ILE A 109 0.45 5.52 9.56
C ILE A 109 0.50 6.45 10.79
N GLU A 110 1.70 6.74 11.29
CA GLU A 110 1.88 7.67 12.42
C GLU A 110 1.64 9.13 12.01
N GLU A 111 2.04 9.49 10.81
CA GLU A 111 1.87 10.84 10.25
C GLU A 111 0.42 11.13 9.87
N ASP A 112 -0.24 10.20 9.19
CA ASP A 112 -1.62 10.35 8.70
C ASP A 112 -2.59 9.52 9.56
N LYS A 113 -3.29 10.19 10.46
CA LYS A 113 -4.22 9.56 11.41
C LYS A 113 -5.57 9.18 10.81
N ASP A 114 -5.82 9.50 9.56
CA ASP A 114 -7.02 9.07 8.83
C ASP A 114 -6.83 7.68 8.21
N ILE A 115 -5.58 7.20 8.11
CA ILE A 115 -5.33 5.83 7.69
C ILE A 115 -5.86 4.88 8.77
N GLY A 116 -6.86 4.09 8.42
CA GLY A 116 -7.54 3.18 9.33
C GLY A 116 -7.31 1.69 9.04
N ILE A 117 -6.74 1.37 7.88
CA ILE A 117 -6.53 0.00 7.45
C ILE A 117 -5.39 -0.09 6.44
N LEU A 118 -4.60 -1.15 6.53
CA LEU A 118 -3.59 -1.50 5.53
C LEU A 118 -4.12 -2.64 4.66
N VAL A 119 -4.01 -2.49 3.35
CA VAL A 119 -4.42 -3.52 2.37
C VAL A 119 -3.19 -4.02 1.63
N LEU A 120 -3.00 -5.32 1.64
CA LEU A 120 -1.91 -6.02 0.96
C LEU A 120 -2.48 -7.13 0.08
N ALA A 121 -1.77 -7.49 -0.98
CA ALA A 121 -2.07 -8.68 -1.75
C ALA A 121 -1.11 -9.82 -1.40
N ALA A 122 -1.62 -11.02 -1.40
CA ALA A 122 -0.82 -12.23 -1.19
C ALA A 122 -0.70 -13.04 -2.49
N ALA A 123 0.53 -13.44 -2.84
CA ALA A 123 0.76 -14.39 -3.92
C ALA A 123 0.09 -15.71 -3.61
N VAL A 124 -0.59 -16.29 -4.59
CA VAL A 124 -1.29 -17.58 -4.47
C VAL A 124 -0.55 -18.62 -5.32
N GLY A 125 -0.39 -19.82 -4.76
CA GLY A 125 0.27 -20.92 -5.44
C GLY A 125 1.78 -20.78 -5.60
N SER A 126 2.40 -19.79 -4.98
CA SER A 126 3.83 -19.61 -4.96
C SER A 126 4.50 -20.56 -3.95
N LYS A 127 5.58 -21.21 -4.37
CA LYS A 127 6.42 -22.02 -3.46
C LYS A 127 7.18 -21.17 -2.44
N GLU A 128 7.29 -19.88 -2.69
CA GLU A 128 7.99 -18.90 -1.84
C GLU A 128 7.10 -18.27 -0.77
N GLY A 129 5.82 -18.68 -0.72
CA GLY A 129 4.86 -18.17 0.25
C GLY A 129 4.09 -16.91 -0.22
N PRO A 130 3.38 -16.23 0.70
CA PRO A 130 2.45 -15.15 0.36
C PRO A 130 3.12 -13.84 -0.07
N GLY A 131 4.42 -13.78 -0.06
CA GLY A 131 5.20 -12.60 -0.38
C GLY A 131 5.95 -12.03 0.83
N PRO A 132 7.06 -11.29 0.59
CA PRO A 132 7.95 -10.84 1.67
C PRO A 132 7.29 -9.82 2.60
N LEU A 133 6.44 -8.95 2.09
CA LEU A 133 5.78 -7.93 2.90
C LEU A 133 4.71 -8.54 3.82
N VAL A 134 3.89 -9.44 3.28
CA VAL A 134 2.89 -10.18 4.08
C VAL A 134 3.58 -11.01 5.16
N ALA A 135 4.65 -11.72 4.82
CA ALA A 135 5.44 -12.49 5.77
C ALA A 135 6.07 -11.61 6.85
N SER A 136 6.63 -10.45 6.48
CA SER A 136 7.23 -9.49 7.40
C SER A 136 6.22 -8.93 8.40
N ILE A 137 5.06 -8.52 7.95
CA ILE A 137 4.00 -7.96 8.81
C ILE A 137 3.43 -9.03 9.74
N SER A 138 3.16 -10.22 9.25
CA SER A 138 2.67 -11.32 10.09
C SER A 138 3.69 -11.79 11.12
N SER A 139 4.98 -11.71 10.84
CA SER A 139 6.04 -12.04 11.80
C SER A 139 6.23 -10.98 12.89
N GLN A 140 5.94 -9.72 12.59
CA GLN A 140 5.99 -8.62 13.56
C GLN A 140 4.85 -8.65 14.56
N SER A 141 3.73 -9.28 14.23
CA SER A 141 2.58 -9.38 15.13
C SER A 141 2.84 -10.15 16.42
N GLY A 142 4.00 -10.82 16.54
CA GLY A 142 4.44 -11.49 17.77
C GLY A 142 5.30 -10.65 18.73
N LYS A 143 5.80 -9.49 18.31
CA LYS A 143 6.75 -8.67 19.13
C LYS A 143 6.30 -7.24 19.40
N ALA A 144 5.54 -6.64 18.48
CA ALA A 144 4.89 -5.35 18.67
C ALA A 144 3.60 -5.41 17.84
N SER A 145 2.47 -5.14 18.46
CA SER A 145 1.21 -5.13 17.73
C SER A 145 1.27 -4.09 16.61
N PHE A 146 1.09 -4.51 15.36
CA PHE A 146 0.90 -3.60 14.26
C PHE A 146 -0.32 -2.72 14.58
N PRO A 147 -0.24 -1.38 14.41
CA PRO A 147 -1.21 -0.48 15.01
C PRO A 147 -2.59 -0.48 14.35
N LEU A 148 -2.75 -1.13 13.20
CA LEU A 148 -3.98 -1.12 12.40
C LEU A 148 -4.37 -2.52 11.95
N PRO A 149 -5.66 -2.75 11.64
CA PRO A 149 -6.08 -3.94 10.90
C PRO A 149 -5.37 -4.04 9.56
N VAL A 150 -5.01 -5.25 9.18
CA VAL A 150 -4.41 -5.57 7.89
C VAL A 150 -5.35 -6.50 7.13
N THR A 151 -5.75 -6.07 5.94
CA THR A 151 -6.51 -6.92 5.02
C THR A 151 -5.56 -7.50 3.98
N ILE A 152 -5.56 -8.81 3.86
CA ILE A 152 -4.75 -9.54 2.89
C ILE A 152 -5.67 -10.07 1.79
N VAL A 153 -5.51 -9.56 0.58
CA VAL A 153 -6.32 -9.92 -0.59
C VAL A 153 -5.64 -11.05 -1.34
N PRO A 154 -6.30 -12.20 -1.56
CA PRO A 154 -5.75 -13.25 -2.41
C PRO A 154 -5.47 -12.76 -3.83
N GLY A 155 -4.28 -13.04 -4.34
CA GLY A 155 -3.82 -12.52 -5.64
C GLY A 155 -4.48 -13.16 -6.86
N ASP A 156 -5.30 -14.19 -6.68
CA ASP A 156 -6.03 -14.90 -7.73
C ASP A 156 -7.51 -14.54 -7.83
N LEU A 157 -8.00 -13.59 -7.03
CA LEU A 157 -9.39 -13.12 -7.13
C LEU A 157 -9.61 -12.36 -8.45
N SER A 158 -10.73 -12.65 -9.12
CA SER A 158 -11.16 -11.87 -10.27
C SER A 158 -11.76 -10.52 -9.84
N ASP A 159 -11.90 -9.59 -10.78
CA ASP A 159 -12.61 -8.33 -10.52
C ASP A 159 -14.04 -8.59 -10.05
N ALA A 160 -14.73 -9.57 -10.64
CA ALA A 160 -16.08 -9.95 -10.25
C ALA A 160 -16.16 -10.49 -8.81
N ASP A 161 -15.17 -11.30 -8.40
CA ASP A 161 -15.08 -11.80 -7.03
C ASP A 161 -14.87 -10.65 -6.04
N ILE A 162 -13.98 -9.72 -6.36
CA ILE A 162 -13.71 -8.55 -5.52
C ILE A 162 -14.96 -7.67 -5.39
N MET A 163 -15.64 -7.39 -6.51
CA MET A 163 -16.89 -6.63 -6.49
C MET A 163 -17.96 -7.29 -5.60
N ALA A 164 -18.03 -8.61 -5.64
CA ALA A 164 -19.04 -9.37 -4.89
C ALA A 164 -18.84 -9.32 -3.37
N ILE A 165 -17.59 -9.11 -2.91
CA ILE A 165 -17.26 -9.07 -1.47
C ILE A 165 -17.10 -7.64 -0.92
N CYS A 166 -17.11 -6.65 -1.74
CA CYS A 166 -17.05 -5.25 -1.33
C CYS A 166 -18.44 -4.62 -1.26
#